data_349f35ae72f493097b1997d9795454dc
#
_entry.id   349f35ae72f493097b1997d9795454dc
#
_cell.length_a   1.000
_cell.length_b   1.000
_cell.length_c   1.000
_cell.angle_alpha   90.00
_cell.angle_beta   90.00
_cell.angle_gamma   90.00
#
_symmetry.space_group_name_H-M   'P 1'
#
loop_
_entity.id
_entity.type
_entity.pdbx_description
1 polymer ?
#
loop_
_entity_poly.entity_id
_entity_poly.type
_entity_poly.pdbx_seq_one_letter_code
_entity_poly.pdbx_strand_id
1 'polypeptide(L)' 'MEAGKHLSVIKAAEIMGKSQQFIRIGLQRKLLPFGSAVKMSSMWTYYISPKQFCEYVGIEEQSLNLL' A
#
# COMPACT_ATOMS: atom_id res chain seq x y z
N MET A 1 12.42 6.02 14.69
CA MET A 1 11.91 5.84 14.18
C MET A 1 11.54 5.06 13.46
N GLU A 2 11.09 4.72 13.36
CA GLU A 2 10.77 4.06 12.66
C GLU A 2 10.07 4.36 11.56
N ALA A 3 10.41 5.15 10.96
CA ALA A 3 9.97 5.48 9.69
C ALA A 3 9.84 4.23 8.93
N GLY A 4 9.35 4.15 7.82
CA GLY A 4 9.26 2.92 7.08
C GLY A 4 8.26 1.94 7.61
N LYS A 5 7.40 2.38 8.48
CA LYS A 5 6.37 1.50 8.98
C LYS A 5 5.24 1.33 8.00
N HIS A 6 5.22 2.13 6.94
CA HIS A 6 4.20 1.95 5.93
C HIS A 6 4.85 1.56 4.62
N LEU A 7 4.07 0.95 3.76
CA LEU A 7 4.54 0.42 2.49
C LEU A 7 4.25 1.44 1.40
N SER A 8 5.18 1.57 0.45
CA SER A 8 4.96 2.52 -0.63
C SER A 8 4.03 1.94 -1.68
N VAL A 9 3.40 2.84 -2.45
CA VAL A 9 2.56 2.41 -3.56
C VAL A 9 3.38 1.64 -4.59
N ILE A 10 4.61 2.08 -4.83
CA ILE A 10 5.49 1.42 -5.79
C ILE A 10 5.74 -0.02 -5.37
N LYS A 11 6.09 -0.21 -4.11
CA LYS A 11 6.39 -1.55 -3.61
C LYS A 11 5.17 -2.45 -3.62
N ALA A 12 4.02 -1.90 -3.21
CA ALA A 12 2.79 -2.69 -3.22
C ALA A 12 2.44 -3.13 -4.64
N ALA A 13 2.60 -2.24 -5.60
CA ALA A 13 2.30 -2.57 -6.99
C ALA A 13 3.20 -3.68 -7.50
N GLU A 14 4.49 -3.62 -7.15
CA GLU A 14 5.43 -4.65 -7.55
C GLU A 14 5.06 -6.01 -6.98
N ILE A 15 4.73 -6.03 -5.70
CA ILE A 15 4.41 -7.29 -5.04
C ILE A 15 3.14 -7.89 -5.61
N MET A 16 2.15 -7.07 -5.92
CA MET A 16 0.89 -7.55 -6.44
C MET A 16 0.91 -7.80 -7.94
N GLY A 17 1.95 -7.35 -8.62
CA GLY A 17 2.01 -7.48 -10.07
C GLY A 17 1.01 -6.58 -10.77
N LYS A 18 0.73 -5.43 -10.19
CA LYS A 18 -0.22 -4.48 -10.74
C LYS A 18 0.46 -3.15 -10.99
N SER A 19 -0.24 -2.25 -11.69
CA SER A 19 0.31 -0.92 -11.92
C SER A 19 0.17 -0.07 -10.66
N GLN A 20 0.99 0.96 -10.57
CA GLN A 20 0.87 1.90 -9.46
C GLN A 20 -0.48 2.59 -9.47
N GLN A 21 -0.99 2.87 -10.67
CA GLN A 21 -2.28 3.53 -10.78
C GLN A 21 -3.39 2.65 -10.24
N PHE A 22 -3.30 1.34 -10.44
CA PHE A 22 -4.26 0.41 -9.88
C PHE A 22 -4.34 0.56 -8.36
N ILE A 23 -3.17 0.65 -7.71
CA ILE A 23 -3.13 0.79 -6.26
C ILE A 23 -3.72 2.13 -5.84
N ARG A 24 -3.32 3.22 -6.52
CA ARG A 24 -3.80 4.55 -6.15
C ARG A 24 -5.31 4.65 -6.28
N ILE A 25 -5.84 4.20 -7.38
CA ILE A 25 -7.29 4.30 -7.59
C ILE A 25 -8.04 3.39 -6.63
N GLY A 26 -7.50 2.20 -6.40
CA GLY A 26 -8.14 1.28 -5.46
C GLY A 26 -8.22 1.86 -4.06
N LEU A 27 -7.16 2.56 -3.62
CA LEU A 27 -7.16 3.18 -2.30
C LEU A 27 -8.10 4.38 -2.28
N GLN A 28 -8.12 5.16 -3.35
CA GLN A 28 -9.02 6.33 -3.41
C GLN A 28 -10.48 5.92 -3.33
N ARG A 29 -10.81 4.79 -3.91
CA ARG A 29 -12.20 4.32 -3.94
C ARG A 29 -12.50 3.33 -2.82
N LYS A 30 -11.54 3.11 -1.93
CA LYS A 30 -11.70 2.22 -0.79
C LYS A 30 -12.02 0.79 -1.21
N LEU A 31 -11.48 0.39 -2.35
CA LEU A 31 -11.63 -0.97 -2.82
C LEU A 31 -10.53 -1.89 -2.30
N LEU A 32 -9.42 -1.32 -1.87
CA LEU A 32 -8.31 -2.08 -1.33
C LEU A 32 -8.26 -1.87 0.18
N PRO A 33 -8.44 -2.93 0.97
CA PRO A 33 -8.64 -2.78 2.41
C PRO A 33 -7.36 -2.63 3.22
N PHE A 34 -6.21 -2.50 2.56
CA PHE A 34 -4.95 -2.46 3.29
C PHE A 34 -4.37 -1.06 3.45
N GLY A 35 -5.12 -0.06 3.11
CA GLY A 35 -4.62 1.30 3.25
C GLY A 35 -5.69 2.34 3.03
N SER A 36 -5.25 3.56 2.90
CA SER A 36 -6.16 4.66 2.69
C SER A 36 -5.52 5.72 1.81
N ALA A 37 -6.34 6.59 1.25
CA ALA A 37 -5.88 7.72 0.46
C ALA A 37 -6.62 8.95 0.96
N VAL A 38 -5.85 10.01 1.18
CA VAL A 38 -6.41 11.27 1.67
C VAL A 38 -6.02 12.37 0.72
N LYS A 39 -7.00 13.15 0.29
CA LYS A 39 -6.73 14.28 -0.59
C LYS A 39 -6.60 15.52 0.25
N MET A 40 -5.44 16.17 0.14
CA MET A 40 -5.19 17.41 0.84
C MET A 40 -4.85 18.46 -0.20
N SER A 41 -5.65 19.50 -0.24
CA SER A 41 -5.58 20.49 -1.31
C SER A 41 -5.79 19.77 -2.64
N SER A 42 -4.82 19.83 -3.52
CA SER A 42 -4.94 19.16 -4.81
C SER A 42 -4.08 17.91 -4.90
N MET A 43 -3.54 17.47 -3.78
CA MET A 43 -2.63 16.32 -3.77
C MET A 43 -3.20 15.17 -2.97
N TRP A 44 -2.95 13.97 -3.47
CA TRP A 44 -3.33 12.75 -2.77
C TRP A 44 -2.15 12.21 -1.99
N THR A 45 -2.42 11.80 -0.75
CA THR A 45 -1.44 11.12 0.08
C THR A 45 -1.94 9.70 0.33
N TYR A 46 -1.04 8.73 0.16
CA TYR A 46 -1.40 7.32 0.29
C TYR A 46 -0.70 6.69 1.47
N TYR A 47 -1.43 5.85 2.19
CA TYR A 47 -0.87 5.09 3.29
C TYR A 47 -1.27 3.63 3.12
N ILE A 48 -0.31 2.73 3.22
CA ILE A 48 -0.55 1.30 3.12
C ILE A 48 0.01 0.65 4.36
N SER A 49 -0.85 -0.06 5.10
CA SER A 49 -0.44 -0.78 6.29
C SER A 49 0.28 -2.06 5.87
N PRO A 50 1.54 -2.25 6.28
CA PRO A 50 2.25 -3.47 5.90
C PRO A 50 1.54 -4.72 6.41
N LYS A 51 1.01 -4.68 7.62
CA LYS A 51 0.35 -5.84 8.18
C LYS A 51 -0.91 -6.20 7.40
N GLN A 52 -1.76 -5.21 7.14
CA GLN A 52 -2.98 -5.48 6.41
C GLN A 52 -2.69 -5.88 4.96
N PHE A 53 -1.68 -5.27 4.38
CA PHE A 53 -1.28 -5.63 3.02
C PHE A 53 -0.83 -7.09 2.95
N CYS A 54 -0.02 -7.51 3.91
CA CYS A 54 0.46 -8.88 3.94
C CYS A 54 -0.69 -9.87 4.13
N GLU A 55 -1.65 -9.52 4.96
CA GLU A 55 -2.81 -10.39 5.14
C GLU A 55 -3.63 -10.48 3.86
N TYR A 56 -3.72 -9.37 3.15
CA TYR A 56 -4.50 -9.33 1.93
C TYR A 56 -3.87 -10.17 0.83
N VAL A 57 -2.56 -10.06 0.65
CA VAL A 57 -1.89 -10.80 -0.42
C VAL A 57 -1.41 -12.18 0.01
N GLY A 58 -1.46 -12.48 1.31
CA GLY A 58 -1.14 -13.83 1.78
C GLY A 58 0.34 -14.09 2.02
N ILE A 59 1.11 -13.07 2.37
CA ILE A 59 2.51 -13.26 2.71
C ILE A 59 2.74 -12.82 4.14
N GLU A 60 3.89 -13.25 4.68
CA GLU A 60 4.25 -12.85 6.03
C GLU A 60 4.90 -11.48 6.02
N GLU A 61 4.67 -10.73 7.09
CA GLU A 61 5.24 -9.40 7.20
C GLU A 61 6.76 -9.41 7.07
N GLN A 62 7.39 -10.43 7.61
CA GLN A 62 8.83 -10.55 7.52
C GLN A 62 9.32 -10.62 6.09
N SER A 63 8.53 -11.19 5.22
CA SER A 63 8.92 -11.34 3.82
C SER A 63 9.03 -10.02 3.09
N LEU A 64 8.38 -8.98 3.60
CA LEU A 64 8.48 -7.67 2.96
C LEU A 64 9.91 -7.15 2.96
N ASN A 65 10.68 -7.48 3.99
CA ASN A 65 12.05 -7.00 4.09
C ASN A 65 12.97 -7.67 3.08
N LEU A 66 12.53 -8.76 2.50
CA LEU A 66 13.32 -9.51 1.53
C LEU A 66 12.97 -9.16 0.09
N LEU A 67 11.91 -8.41 -0.09
CA LEU A 67 11.43 -8.05 -1.43
C LEU A 67 11.92 -6.65 -1.92
#